data_f905c356cf5b79347230c5c5d03f65ed
#
_entry.id   f905c356cf5b79347230c5c5d03f65ed
#
_cell.length_a   1.000
_cell.length_b   1.000
_cell.length_c   1.000
_cell.angle_alpha   90.00
_cell.angle_beta   90.00
_cell.angle_gamma   90.00
#
_symmetry.space_group_name_H-M   'P 1'
#
loop_
_entity.id
_entity.type
_entity.pdbx_description
1 polymer ?
#
loop_
_entity_poly.entity_id
_entity_poly.type
_entity_poly.pdbx_seq_one_letter_code
_entity_poly.pdbx_strand_id
1 'polypeptide(L)'
;MNNKDDILLAQAHKIETLKEKKELQERIIKAKIRKGGWESLRLYTIGVFKNVYNREFQEYWYHELIFRILWNVIAGKEKRLMIEYAPRFGKTENTVRIFISFAQGFVENIKNMYFTYGNDLTEDNSVDVKTIMKSDYFKELFPNKKFHDDQNKKTNWKLKDGSQFFGTSVGGASTGKGANIASLDDLLKAHDADSIAEKDNAYKFIKNSIMTRLEEGGSVVSIMQRLAEDDPHGRFINEQGIKNHIGGKNSKTDGIWTLLTLPLETTEDILYEYEDFKYFRKAGELLPNRYYKTEEDIELLKRSISKKEFEKQYNQNVTVEKTGHFKEEDITYIADVDLPEQNFYILVDNAESIKETADDRAIAVEGWSIDKDNIEMCVIMDGKRGKWDVYGTSRQLIEMMVKFPKADVYIEEAGGGITLLVVLKKELLVENTQRRAKGKEPITNAINGFKPPREISKQVKIKDYMTAPHEQHIIKIYKGCDIDFEKQYKKELLRFDPTKKQQTDNCIDAVSSGWLVATPKKQIVKVEKSNIPKRKKQNTSRKWRGI
;
A
#
# COMPACT_ATOMS: atom_id res chain seq x y z
N MET A 1 -29.24 57.62 -29.22
CA MET A 1 -28.67 56.32 -29.62
C MET A 1 -27.90 55.76 -28.43
N ASN A 2 -28.11 54.51 -28.12
CA ASN A 2 -28.09 53.99 -26.78
C ASN A 2 -26.68 53.62 -26.24
N ASN A 3 -26.31 54.25 -25.15
CA ASN A 3 -25.09 53.91 -24.33
C ASN A 3 -25.03 52.40 -23.93
N LYS A 4 -26.11 51.65 -24.05
CA LYS A 4 -26.13 50.19 -23.81
C LYS A 4 -25.59 49.35 -24.95
N ASP A 5 -25.81 49.76 -26.17
CA ASP A 5 -25.38 49.02 -27.39
C ASP A 5 -23.87 49.19 -27.60
N ASP A 6 -23.33 50.39 -27.31
CA ASP A 6 -21.87 50.63 -27.33
C ASP A 6 -21.14 49.84 -26.27
N ILE A 7 -21.72 49.69 -25.08
CA ILE A 7 -21.16 48.87 -23.99
C ILE A 7 -21.20 47.38 -24.36
N LEU A 8 -22.28 46.90 -24.98
CA LEU A 8 -22.39 45.52 -25.46
C LEU A 8 -21.42 45.22 -26.60
N LEU A 9 -21.22 46.13 -27.53
CA LEU A 9 -20.23 46.00 -28.62
C LEU A 9 -18.78 45.99 -28.08
N ALA A 10 -18.47 46.86 -27.12
CA ALA A 10 -17.17 46.88 -26.49
C ALA A 10 -16.88 45.61 -25.66
N GLN A 11 -17.90 45.08 -24.99
CA GLN A 11 -17.80 43.78 -24.28
C GLN A 11 -17.63 42.61 -25.26
N ALA A 12 -18.37 42.58 -26.38
CA ALA A 12 -18.25 41.58 -27.42
C ALA A 12 -16.84 41.60 -28.06
N HIS A 13 -16.35 42.78 -28.40
CA HIS A 13 -15.01 42.94 -28.96
C HIS A 13 -13.90 42.53 -27.97
N LYS A 14 -14.05 42.82 -26.67
CA LYS A 14 -13.17 42.38 -25.61
C LYS A 14 -13.18 40.87 -25.42
N ILE A 15 -14.33 40.22 -25.54
CA ILE A 15 -14.51 38.76 -25.49
C ILE A 15 -13.85 38.11 -26.71
N GLU A 16 -14.03 38.65 -27.90
CA GLU A 16 -13.42 38.16 -29.15
C GLU A 16 -11.88 38.23 -29.07
N THR A 17 -11.32 39.36 -28.63
CA THR A 17 -9.87 39.54 -28.42
C THR A 17 -9.31 38.57 -27.36
N LEU A 18 -10.07 38.27 -26.28
CA LEU A 18 -9.69 37.30 -25.27
C LEU A 18 -9.69 35.86 -25.81
N LYS A 19 -10.65 35.54 -26.68
CA LYS A 19 -10.73 34.24 -27.34
C LYS A 19 -9.54 34.01 -28.27
N GLU A 20 -9.24 34.99 -29.13
CA GLU A 20 -8.07 34.95 -30.02
C GLU A 20 -6.75 34.79 -29.26
N LYS A 21 -6.58 35.50 -28.14
CA LYS A 21 -5.40 35.34 -27.27
C LYS A 21 -5.29 33.92 -26.70
N LYS A 22 -6.41 33.33 -26.26
CA LYS A 22 -6.42 31.95 -25.75
C LYS A 22 -6.05 30.94 -26.84
N GLU A 23 -6.64 31.09 -28.02
CA GLU A 23 -6.36 30.24 -29.19
C GLU A 23 -4.87 30.33 -29.60
N LEU A 24 -4.33 31.53 -29.60
CA LEU A 24 -2.89 31.74 -29.88
C LEU A 24 -1.99 31.08 -28.81
N GLN A 25 -2.35 31.23 -27.54
CA GLN A 25 -1.60 30.57 -26.44
C GLN A 25 -1.64 29.05 -26.57
N GLU A 26 -2.78 28.45 -26.89
CA GLU A 26 -2.91 27.02 -27.12
C GLU A 26 -2.05 26.54 -28.31
N ARG A 27 -2.03 27.30 -29.39
CA ARG A 27 -1.16 27.02 -30.56
C ARG A 27 0.31 27.07 -30.20
N ILE A 28 0.74 28.06 -29.39
CA ILE A 28 2.11 28.18 -28.90
C ILE A 28 2.49 26.97 -28.02
N ILE A 29 1.60 26.56 -27.09
CA ILE A 29 1.82 25.41 -26.23
C ILE A 29 1.96 24.13 -27.07
N LYS A 30 1.06 23.89 -28.04
CA LYS A 30 1.14 22.75 -28.94
C LYS A 30 2.43 22.74 -29.77
N ALA A 31 2.87 23.90 -30.23
CA ALA A 31 4.14 24.04 -30.95
C ALA A 31 5.34 23.72 -30.05
N LYS A 32 5.35 24.19 -28.80
CA LYS A 32 6.39 23.84 -27.81
C LYS A 32 6.44 22.35 -27.53
N ILE A 33 5.28 21.69 -27.40
CA ILE A 33 5.21 20.23 -27.16
C ILE A 33 5.84 19.46 -28.34
N ARG A 34 5.60 19.89 -29.57
CA ARG A 34 6.16 19.26 -30.77
C ARG A 34 7.65 19.51 -30.96
N LYS A 35 8.21 20.54 -30.34
CA LYS A 35 9.64 20.90 -30.46
C LYS A 35 10.54 19.88 -29.73
N GLY A 36 10.05 19.21 -28.71
CA GLY A 36 10.84 18.33 -27.86
C GLY A 36 11.56 19.07 -26.72
N GLY A 37 12.12 18.30 -25.80
CA GLY A 37 12.73 18.80 -24.57
C GLY A 37 11.92 18.39 -23.34
N TRP A 38 12.48 18.54 -22.17
CA TRP A 38 11.79 18.22 -20.92
C TRP A 38 10.55 19.10 -20.70
N GLU A 39 10.60 20.36 -21.11
CA GLU A 39 9.43 21.25 -21.07
C GLU A 39 8.29 20.75 -21.96
N SER A 40 8.60 20.05 -23.06
CA SER A 40 7.58 19.45 -23.91
C SER A 40 6.84 18.34 -23.19
N LEU A 41 7.55 17.45 -22.50
CA LEU A 41 6.94 16.40 -21.69
C LEU A 41 6.13 16.99 -20.52
N ARG A 42 6.64 18.03 -19.86
CA ARG A 42 5.93 18.79 -18.82
C ARG A 42 4.61 19.38 -19.35
N LEU A 43 4.66 20.13 -20.45
CA LEU A 43 3.47 20.76 -21.06
C LEU A 43 2.47 19.71 -21.55
N TYR A 44 2.96 18.60 -22.11
CA TYR A 44 2.12 17.48 -22.50
C TYR A 44 1.41 16.89 -21.30
N THR A 45 2.11 16.68 -20.18
CA THR A 45 1.53 16.18 -18.92
C THR A 45 0.39 17.09 -18.43
N ILE A 46 0.63 18.39 -18.33
CA ILE A 46 -0.40 19.38 -17.95
C ILE A 46 -1.60 19.29 -18.89
N GLY A 47 -1.36 19.17 -20.19
CA GLY A 47 -2.41 19.06 -21.20
C GLY A 47 -3.22 17.76 -21.09
N VAL A 48 -2.58 16.62 -20.81
CA VAL A 48 -3.28 15.34 -20.57
C VAL A 48 -4.18 15.45 -19.34
N PHE A 49 -3.66 15.99 -18.22
CA PHE A 49 -4.46 16.18 -17.02
C PHE A 49 -5.69 17.05 -17.28
N LYS A 50 -5.53 18.17 -18.01
CA LYS A 50 -6.62 19.09 -18.33
C LYS A 50 -7.63 18.49 -19.32
N ASN A 51 -7.15 17.93 -20.45
CA ASN A 51 -8.01 17.61 -21.59
C ASN A 51 -8.47 16.15 -21.63
N VAL A 52 -7.76 15.23 -20.93
CA VAL A 52 -8.12 13.80 -20.90
C VAL A 52 -8.69 13.41 -19.56
N TYR A 53 -8.08 13.87 -18.46
CA TYR A 53 -8.53 13.51 -17.11
C TYR A 53 -9.49 14.53 -16.49
N ASN A 54 -9.72 15.65 -17.15
CA ASN A 54 -10.58 16.75 -16.69
C ASN A 54 -10.25 17.22 -15.25
N ARG A 55 -8.97 17.35 -14.95
CA ARG A 55 -8.44 17.81 -13.66
C ARG A 55 -7.16 18.60 -13.84
N GLU A 56 -6.78 19.41 -12.85
CA GLU A 56 -5.51 20.11 -12.84
C GLU A 56 -4.34 19.22 -12.42
N PHE A 57 -3.19 19.39 -13.06
CA PHE A 57 -1.95 18.78 -12.65
C PHE A 57 -1.35 19.58 -11.49
N GLN A 58 -1.22 18.95 -10.33
CA GLN A 58 -0.51 19.53 -9.19
C GLN A 58 0.98 19.28 -9.38
N GLU A 59 1.67 20.30 -9.83
CA GLU A 59 3.11 20.24 -10.09
C GLU A 59 3.90 20.55 -8.83
N TYR A 60 4.91 19.72 -8.55
CA TYR A 60 5.88 19.89 -7.47
C TYR A 60 7.29 19.92 -8.06
N TRP A 61 8.27 20.41 -7.30
CA TRP A 61 9.65 20.56 -7.76
C TRP A 61 10.26 19.28 -8.37
N TYR A 62 9.97 18.12 -7.81
CA TYR A 62 10.51 16.83 -8.29
C TYR A 62 9.90 16.39 -9.63
N HIS A 63 8.77 16.91 -10.02
CA HIS A 63 8.20 16.61 -11.35
C HIS A 63 9.09 17.17 -12.46
N GLU A 64 9.64 18.38 -12.30
CA GLU A 64 10.59 18.92 -13.27
C GLU A 64 11.81 18.01 -13.41
N LEU A 65 12.37 17.56 -12.28
CA LEU A 65 13.49 16.63 -12.27
C LEU A 65 13.16 15.32 -12.99
N ILE A 66 12.00 14.72 -12.71
CA ILE A 66 11.52 13.51 -13.39
C ILE A 66 11.37 13.75 -14.90
N PHE A 67 10.78 14.87 -15.33
CA PHE A 67 10.63 15.20 -16.76
C PHE A 67 11.97 15.37 -17.46
N ARG A 68 12.97 15.98 -16.84
CA ARG A 68 14.33 16.12 -17.37
C ARG A 68 14.99 14.75 -17.58
N ILE A 69 14.94 13.88 -16.58
CA ILE A 69 15.54 12.55 -16.65
C ILE A 69 14.81 11.69 -17.71
N LEU A 70 13.48 11.68 -17.72
CA LEU A 70 12.68 10.92 -18.69
C LEU A 70 12.85 11.44 -20.12
N TRP A 71 13.00 12.74 -20.30
CA TRP A 71 13.36 13.28 -21.61
C TRP A 71 14.72 12.77 -22.08
N ASN A 72 15.72 12.69 -21.19
CA ASN A 72 17.03 12.15 -21.53
C ASN A 72 16.99 10.64 -21.88
N VAL A 73 16.00 9.89 -21.35
CA VAL A 73 15.72 8.52 -21.81
C VAL A 73 15.22 8.55 -23.27
N ILE A 74 14.25 9.41 -23.61
CA ILE A 74 13.73 9.55 -24.98
C ILE A 74 14.83 10.00 -25.94
N ALA A 75 15.68 10.95 -25.53
CA ALA A 75 16.80 11.46 -26.31
C ALA A 75 17.98 10.46 -26.42
N GLY A 76 17.88 9.29 -25.78
CA GLY A 76 18.90 8.26 -25.79
C GLY A 76 20.17 8.60 -24.99
N LYS A 77 20.16 9.63 -24.16
CA LYS A 77 21.27 10.03 -23.28
C LYS A 77 21.30 9.22 -21.97
N GLU A 78 20.13 8.86 -21.44
CA GLU A 78 20.00 8.03 -20.23
C GLU A 78 19.53 6.63 -20.62
N LYS A 79 20.34 5.61 -20.31
CA LYS A 79 20.10 4.23 -20.75
C LYS A 79 19.57 3.32 -19.62
N ARG A 80 19.89 3.62 -18.39
CA ARG A 80 19.59 2.80 -17.23
C ARG A 80 19.10 3.71 -16.10
N LEU A 81 17.80 3.80 -15.94
CA LEU A 81 17.16 4.67 -14.96
C LEU A 81 16.38 3.85 -13.93
N MET A 82 16.64 4.11 -12.66
CA MET A 82 15.81 3.68 -11.53
C MET A 82 15.19 4.90 -10.86
N ILE A 83 13.90 4.81 -10.53
CA ILE A 83 13.20 5.84 -9.77
C ILE A 83 12.54 5.16 -8.57
N GLU A 84 12.90 5.61 -7.37
CA GLU A 84 12.41 5.10 -6.10
C GLU A 84 11.62 6.19 -5.38
N TYR A 85 10.33 6.00 -5.20
CA TYR A 85 9.48 6.87 -4.38
C TYR A 85 8.19 6.19 -3.93
N ALA A 86 7.53 6.82 -2.96
CA ALA A 86 6.42 6.26 -2.21
C ALA A 86 5.22 5.87 -3.09
N PRO A 87 4.40 4.91 -2.65
CA PRO A 87 3.12 4.60 -3.30
C PRO A 87 2.19 5.81 -3.27
N ARG A 88 1.30 5.92 -4.28
CA ARG A 88 0.30 7.01 -4.46
C ARG A 88 0.86 8.40 -4.78
N PHE A 89 2.15 8.54 -5.05
CA PHE A 89 2.75 9.82 -5.47
C PHE A 89 2.69 10.06 -7.00
N GLY A 90 1.87 9.29 -7.71
CA GLY A 90 1.69 9.45 -9.16
C GLY A 90 2.79 8.80 -10.00
N LYS A 91 3.57 7.87 -9.43
CA LYS A 91 4.69 7.21 -10.13
C LYS A 91 4.23 6.57 -11.46
N THR A 92 3.27 5.65 -11.44
CA THR A 92 2.74 4.99 -12.65
C THR A 92 2.13 5.99 -13.64
N GLU A 93 1.41 7.02 -13.15
CA GLU A 93 0.79 8.02 -13.99
C GLU A 93 1.81 8.80 -14.82
N ASN A 94 2.81 9.37 -14.15
CA ASN A 94 3.78 10.25 -14.81
C ASN A 94 4.85 9.48 -15.58
N THR A 95 5.35 8.36 -15.03
CA THR A 95 6.51 7.64 -15.54
C THR A 95 6.16 6.46 -16.44
N VAL A 96 4.87 6.07 -16.49
CA VAL A 96 4.37 5.01 -17.38
C VAL A 96 3.34 5.57 -18.37
N ARG A 97 2.15 5.93 -17.90
CA ARG A 97 1.02 6.26 -18.79
C ARG A 97 1.32 7.47 -19.66
N ILE A 98 1.71 8.57 -19.05
CA ILE A 98 2.01 9.82 -19.75
C ILE A 98 3.32 9.69 -20.51
N PHE A 99 4.36 9.16 -19.88
CA PHE A 99 5.67 8.98 -20.51
C PHE A 99 5.60 8.11 -21.77
N ILE A 100 4.97 6.92 -21.68
CA ILE A 100 4.84 6.02 -22.84
C ILE A 100 3.99 6.67 -23.94
N SER A 101 2.84 7.30 -23.59
CA SER A 101 2.00 7.96 -24.59
C SER A 101 2.73 9.10 -25.28
N PHE A 102 3.52 9.89 -24.56
CA PHE A 102 4.35 10.94 -25.14
C PHE A 102 5.44 10.37 -26.05
N ALA A 103 6.16 9.35 -25.60
CA ALA A 103 7.21 8.69 -26.40
C ALA A 103 6.63 8.12 -27.69
N GLN A 104 5.47 7.46 -27.64
CA GLN A 104 4.74 6.95 -28.83
C GLN A 104 4.32 8.07 -29.78
N GLY A 105 3.95 9.24 -29.24
CA GLY A 105 3.59 10.40 -30.05
C GLY A 105 4.79 11.08 -30.69
N PHE A 106 5.86 11.26 -29.91
CA PHE A 106 7.01 12.08 -30.27
C PHE A 106 8.02 11.36 -31.17
N VAL A 107 8.29 10.07 -30.88
CA VAL A 107 9.32 9.30 -31.61
C VAL A 107 8.66 8.43 -32.69
N GLU A 108 9.22 8.40 -33.88
CA GLU A 108 8.78 7.51 -34.96
C GLU A 108 9.35 6.11 -34.77
N ASN A 109 8.57 5.09 -35.17
CA ASN A 109 8.94 3.68 -35.14
C ASN A 109 9.47 3.19 -33.78
N ILE A 110 8.99 3.77 -32.68
CA ILE A 110 9.43 3.41 -31.34
C ILE A 110 8.78 2.11 -30.86
N LYS A 111 9.57 1.25 -30.24
CA LYS A 111 9.11 0.02 -29.59
C LYS A 111 9.17 0.17 -28.07
N ASN A 112 8.02 0.25 -27.44
CA ASN A 112 7.91 0.26 -25.98
C ASN A 112 7.53 -1.11 -25.45
N MET A 113 8.25 -1.59 -24.45
CA MET A 113 7.83 -2.73 -23.64
C MET A 113 7.46 -2.25 -22.23
N TYR A 114 6.43 -2.85 -21.65
CA TYR A 114 5.95 -2.53 -20.32
C TYR A 114 5.75 -3.78 -19.48
N PHE A 115 6.26 -3.79 -18.28
CA PHE A 115 6.25 -4.94 -17.39
C PHE A 115 5.83 -4.57 -15.98
N THR A 116 4.97 -5.39 -15.38
CA THR A 116 4.54 -5.27 -13.98
C THR A 116 4.56 -6.64 -13.29
N TYR A 117 4.22 -6.67 -12.01
CA TYR A 117 4.06 -7.94 -11.29
C TYR A 117 2.80 -8.74 -11.71
N GLY A 118 1.79 -8.13 -12.32
CA GLY A 118 0.50 -8.77 -12.61
C GLY A 118 -0.12 -8.37 -13.95
N ASN A 119 -0.81 -9.33 -14.58
CA ASN A 119 -1.42 -9.12 -15.90
C ASN A 119 -2.52 -8.06 -15.88
N ASP A 120 -3.38 -8.04 -14.85
CA ASP A 120 -4.49 -7.08 -14.75
C ASP A 120 -3.96 -5.65 -14.72
N LEU A 121 -2.93 -5.39 -13.89
CA LEU A 121 -2.28 -4.09 -13.84
C LEU A 121 -1.65 -3.70 -15.18
N THR A 122 -1.06 -4.67 -15.88
CA THR A 122 -0.49 -4.46 -17.22
C THR A 122 -1.57 -4.09 -18.22
N GLU A 123 -2.73 -4.78 -18.20
CA GLU A 123 -3.86 -4.47 -19.08
C GLU A 123 -4.43 -3.07 -18.80
N ASP A 124 -4.68 -2.74 -17.55
CA ASP A 124 -5.26 -1.46 -17.14
C ASP A 124 -4.36 -0.30 -17.59
N ASN A 125 -3.06 -0.37 -17.31
CA ASN A 125 -2.14 0.69 -17.73
C ASN A 125 -2.02 0.79 -19.26
N SER A 126 -2.04 -0.31 -19.98
CA SER A 126 -2.05 -0.29 -21.44
C SER A 126 -3.33 0.36 -22.01
N VAL A 127 -4.48 0.07 -21.40
CA VAL A 127 -5.77 0.68 -21.78
C VAL A 127 -5.73 2.18 -21.52
N ASP A 128 -5.16 2.61 -20.39
CA ASP A 128 -5.02 4.02 -20.04
C ASP A 128 -4.09 4.76 -21.01
N VAL A 129 -2.93 4.19 -21.38
CA VAL A 129 -2.06 4.73 -22.43
C VAL A 129 -2.84 4.90 -23.75
N LYS A 130 -3.60 3.89 -24.17
CA LYS A 130 -4.43 3.95 -25.38
C LYS A 130 -5.53 5.01 -25.27
N THR A 131 -6.11 5.20 -24.10
CA THR A 131 -7.13 6.22 -23.84
C THR A 131 -6.55 7.62 -24.04
N ILE A 132 -5.37 7.89 -23.51
CA ILE A 132 -4.65 9.14 -23.77
C ILE A 132 -4.40 9.30 -25.27
N MET A 133 -3.88 8.28 -25.95
CA MET A 133 -3.53 8.35 -27.37
C MET A 133 -4.75 8.44 -28.31
N LYS A 134 -5.92 8.00 -27.88
CA LYS A 134 -7.19 8.11 -28.62
C LYS A 134 -7.88 9.45 -28.42
N SER A 135 -7.48 10.24 -27.42
CA SER A 135 -8.08 11.54 -27.14
C SER A 135 -7.87 12.53 -28.30
N ASP A 136 -8.76 13.49 -28.42
CA ASP A 136 -8.63 14.53 -29.45
C ASP A 136 -7.41 15.39 -29.18
N TYR A 137 -7.06 15.62 -27.91
CA TYR A 137 -5.83 16.31 -27.52
C TYR A 137 -4.57 15.65 -28.09
N PHE A 138 -4.44 14.33 -27.98
CA PHE A 138 -3.29 13.60 -28.53
C PHE A 138 -3.28 13.63 -30.06
N LYS A 139 -4.43 13.40 -30.71
CA LYS A 139 -4.56 13.41 -32.18
C LYS A 139 -4.21 14.77 -32.78
N GLU A 140 -4.57 15.86 -32.10
CA GLU A 140 -4.18 17.21 -32.54
C GLU A 140 -2.67 17.46 -32.43
N LEU A 141 -2.03 16.91 -31.38
CA LEU A 141 -0.59 17.02 -31.20
C LEU A 141 0.19 16.16 -32.19
N PHE A 142 -0.27 14.96 -32.43
CA PHE A 142 0.43 13.92 -33.20
C PHE A 142 -0.51 13.29 -34.27
N PRO A 143 -0.92 14.05 -35.31
CA PRO A 143 -1.96 13.64 -36.25
C PRO A 143 -1.61 12.39 -37.08
N ASN A 144 -0.31 12.12 -37.24
CA ASN A 144 0.20 10.98 -37.99
C ASN A 144 0.21 9.66 -37.18
N LYS A 145 0.01 9.74 -35.87
CA LYS A 145 0.05 8.58 -34.96
C LYS A 145 -1.31 7.89 -34.90
N LYS A 146 -1.56 6.95 -35.82
CA LYS A 146 -2.81 6.21 -35.94
C LYS A 146 -2.61 4.75 -35.58
N PHE A 147 -3.55 4.15 -34.84
CA PHE A 147 -3.51 2.73 -34.53
C PHE A 147 -3.65 1.89 -35.79
N HIS A 148 -2.95 0.76 -35.82
CA HIS A 148 -3.11 -0.26 -36.84
C HIS A 148 -4.42 -1.01 -36.63
N ASP A 149 -5.18 -1.27 -37.67
CA ASP A 149 -6.52 -1.82 -37.56
C ASP A 149 -6.50 -3.28 -37.04
N ASP A 150 -5.61 -4.11 -37.57
CA ASP A 150 -5.53 -5.55 -37.27
C ASP A 150 -4.63 -5.90 -36.06
N GLN A 151 -3.80 -4.98 -35.60
CA GLN A 151 -2.85 -5.20 -34.50
C GLN A 151 -3.09 -4.26 -33.34
N ASN A 152 -4.25 -4.42 -32.70
CA ASN A 152 -4.74 -3.51 -31.68
C ASN A 152 -5.34 -4.22 -30.44
N LYS A 153 -4.63 -5.29 -29.97
CA LYS A 153 -5.00 -6.01 -28.72
C LYS A 153 -4.79 -5.12 -27.50
N LYS A 154 -5.34 -5.51 -26.34
CA LYS A 154 -5.23 -4.73 -25.11
C LYS A 154 -3.77 -4.42 -24.75
N THR A 155 -2.90 -5.42 -24.68
CA THR A 155 -1.49 -5.29 -24.24
C THR A 155 -0.47 -5.44 -25.38
N ASN A 156 -0.91 -5.58 -26.63
CA ASN A 156 -0.04 -5.71 -27.79
C ASN A 156 -0.66 -4.99 -28.98
N TRP A 157 -0.17 -3.82 -29.30
CA TRP A 157 -0.69 -2.97 -30.37
C TRP A 157 0.42 -2.25 -31.13
N LYS A 158 0.08 -1.81 -32.34
CA LYS A 158 0.98 -1.09 -33.25
C LYS A 158 0.30 0.17 -33.78
N LEU A 159 1.14 1.10 -34.17
CA LEU A 159 0.73 2.28 -34.94
C LEU A 159 1.13 2.10 -36.42
N LYS A 160 0.50 2.87 -37.32
CA LYS A 160 0.75 2.81 -38.77
C LYS A 160 2.15 3.31 -39.17
N ASP A 161 2.82 4.07 -38.28
CA ASP A 161 4.22 4.52 -38.45
C ASP A 161 5.26 3.46 -38.05
N GLY A 162 4.85 2.25 -37.68
CA GLY A 162 5.70 1.16 -37.20
C GLY A 162 5.93 1.14 -35.69
N SER A 163 5.53 2.17 -34.95
CA SER A 163 5.63 2.18 -33.49
C SER A 163 4.84 1.05 -32.84
N GLN A 164 5.37 0.46 -31.77
CA GLN A 164 4.79 -0.72 -31.12
C GLN A 164 4.75 -0.57 -29.60
N PHE A 165 3.76 -1.18 -29.02
CA PHE A 165 3.67 -1.39 -27.56
C PHE A 165 3.41 -2.86 -27.27
N PHE A 166 4.12 -3.38 -26.29
CA PHE A 166 3.90 -4.73 -25.76
C PHE A 166 3.98 -4.69 -24.24
N GLY A 167 2.92 -5.14 -23.56
CA GLY A 167 2.84 -5.27 -22.10
C GLY A 167 2.65 -6.71 -21.66
N THR A 168 3.32 -7.11 -20.59
CA THR A 168 3.14 -8.41 -19.92
C THR A 168 3.60 -8.33 -18.46
N SER A 169 3.28 -9.34 -17.66
CA SER A 169 3.74 -9.44 -16.26
C SER A 169 5.01 -10.29 -16.14
N VAL A 170 5.61 -10.28 -14.95
CA VAL A 170 6.69 -11.20 -14.57
C VAL A 170 6.28 -12.64 -14.87
N GLY A 171 7.16 -13.38 -15.53
CA GLY A 171 6.88 -14.75 -15.98
C GLY A 171 6.07 -14.86 -17.28
N GLY A 172 5.56 -13.77 -17.82
CA GLY A 172 4.82 -13.76 -19.08
C GLY A 172 5.73 -13.92 -20.31
N ALA A 173 5.16 -14.42 -21.41
CA ALA A 173 5.89 -14.64 -22.65
C ALA A 173 6.27 -13.31 -23.31
N SER A 174 7.55 -13.03 -23.47
CA SER A 174 8.10 -11.86 -24.16
C SER A 174 8.91 -12.19 -25.41
N THR A 175 8.90 -13.46 -25.85
CA THR A 175 9.72 -13.96 -26.96
C THR A 175 9.39 -13.26 -28.29
N GLY A 176 10.42 -12.95 -29.08
CA GLY A 176 10.28 -12.35 -30.41
C GLY A 176 9.91 -10.87 -30.44
N LYS A 177 9.98 -10.16 -29.32
CA LYS A 177 9.76 -8.70 -29.22
C LYS A 177 11.07 -7.99 -28.89
N GLY A 178 11.26 -6.80 -29.48
CA GLY A 178 12.36 -5.91 -29.16
C GLY A 178 11.86 -4.59 -28.55
N ALA A 179 12.71 -3.87 -27.83
CA ALA A 179 12.35 -2.60 -27.20
C ALA A 179 13.43 -1.54 -27.37
N ASN A 180 13.02 -0.33 -27.77
CA ASN A 180 13.84 0.88 -27.61
C ASN A 180 13.76 1.40 -26.18
N ILE A 181 12.58 1.29 -25.54
CA ILE A 181 12.38 1.62 -24.12
C ILE A 181 11.62 0.48 -23.45
N ALA A 182 12.20 -0.09 -22.40
CA ALA A 182 11.54 -1.02 -21.49
C ALA A 182 11.19 -0.30 -20.18
N SER A 183 9.90 -0.18 -19.87
CA SER A 183 9.38 0.40 -18.64
C SER A 183 8.98 -0.73 -17.67
N LEU A 184 9.55 -0.72 -16.48
CA LEU A 184 9.35 -1.71 -15.42
C LEU A 184 8.67 -1.00 -14.25
N ASP A 185 7.46 -1.41 -13.91
CA ASP A 185 6.64 -0.75 -12.89
C ASP A 185 6.23 -1.76 -11.81
N ASP A 186 6.73 -1.57 -10.59
CA ASP A 186 6.44 -2.42 -9.44
C ASP A 186 6.51 -3.92 -9.78
N LEU A 187 7.69 -4.44 -10.12
CA LEU A 187 7.86 -5.86 -10.52
C LEU A 187 7.77 -6.87 -9.37
N LEU A 188 7.65 -6.39 -8.14
CA LEU A 188 7.50 -7.20 -6.93
C LEU A 188 6.35 -6.63 -6.09
N LYS A 189 5.45 -7.49 -5.62
CA LYS A 189 4.40 -7.08 -4.69
C LYS A 189 4.97 -6.86 -3.29
N ALA A 190 4.41 -5.92 -2.52
CA ALA A 190 4.89 -5.64 -1.17
C ALA A 190 4.84 -6.87 -0.24
N HIS A 191 3.79 -7.70 -0.34
CA HIS A 191 3.68 -8.91 0.49
C HIS A 191 4.62 -10.04 0.06
N ASP A 192 5.20 -9.98 -1.15
CA ASP A 192 6.18 -10.95 -1.64
C ASP A 192 7.64 -10.53 -1.30
N ALA A 193 7.82 -9.37 -0.68
CA ALA A 193 9.14 -8.79 -0.39
C ALA A 193 10.03 -9.65 0.53
N ASP A 194 9.42 -10.48 1.37
CA ASP A 194 10.15 -11.40 2.24
C ASP A 194 10.42 -12.75 1.55
N SER A 195 9.80 -13.03 0.39
CA SER A 195 10.01 -14.25 -0.37
C SER A 195 11.28 -14.18 -1.23
N ILE A 196 12.28 -14.98 -0.90
CA ILE A 196 13.51 -15.12 -1.69
C ILE A 196 13.18 -15.57 -3.12
N ALA A 197 12.23 -16.52 -3.28
CA ALA A 197 11.84 -17.06 -4.57
C ALA A 197 11.22 -15.99 -5.48
N GLU A 198 10.32 -15.15 -4.95
CA GLU A 198 9.68 -14.09 -5.76
C GLU A 198 10.66 -12.98 -6.13
N LYS A 199 11.55 -12.58 -5.22
CA LYS A 199 12.65 -11.65 -5.53
C LYS A 199 13.57 -12.20 -6.62
N ASP A 200 13.90 -13.49 -6.54
CA ASP A 200 14.70 -14.20 -7.55
C ASP A 200 13.99 -14.24 -8.90
N ASN A 201 12.70 -14.56 -8.91
CA ASN A 201 11.90 -14.62 -10.13
C ASN A 201 11.83 -13.25 -10.81
N ALA A 202 11.52 -12.18 -10.06
CA ALA A 202 11.48 -10.82 -10.58
C ALA A 202 12.84 -10.39 -11.15
N TYR A 203 13.92 -10.61 -10.40
CA TYR A 203 15.27 -10.23 -10.82
C TYR A 203 15.73 -11.00 -12.06
N LYS A 204 15.59 -12.34 -12.08
CA LYS A 204 15.94 -13.20 -13.22
C LYS A 204 15.12 -12.85 -14.45
N PHE A 205 13.84 -12.53 -14.28
CA PHE A 205 12.99 -12.11 -15.39
C PHE A 205 13.51 -10.82 -16.04
N ILE A 206 13.88 -9.81 -15.26
CA ILE A 206 14.48 -8.59 -15.80
C ILE A 206 15.77 -8.91 -16.55
N LYS A 207 16.69 -9.62 -15.91
CA LYS A 207 18.03 -9.89 -16.43
C LYS A 207 17.99 -10.74 -17.70
N ASN A 208 17.19 -11.81 -17.71
CA ASN A 208 17.22 -12.80 -18.77
C ASN A 208 16.18 -12.54 -19.88
N SER A 209 15.07 -11.90 -19.54
CA SER A 209 13.97 -11.70 -20.50
C SER A 209 13.86 -10.26 -21.01
N ILE A 210 14.19 -9.25 -20.20
CA ILE A 210 14.03 -7.86 -20.59
C ILE A 210 15.33 -7.29 -21.16
N MET A 211 16.44 -7.45 -20.45
CA MET A 211 17.73 -6.90 -20.89
C MET A 211 18.19 -7.46 -22.23
N THR A 212 17.86 -8.73 -22.52
CA THR A 212 18.18 -9.39 -23.78
C THR A 212 17.26 -8.97 -24.94
N ARG A 213 16.24 -8.17 -24.69
CA ARG A 213 15.25 -7.69 -25.70
C ARG A 213 15.46 -6.23 -26.08
N LEU A 214 16.41 -5.54 -25.44
CA LEU A 214 16.70 -4.18 -25.82
C LEU A 214 17.31 -4.14 -27.22
N GLU A 215 16.76 -3.26 -28.05
CA GLU A 215 17.37 -2.90 -29.32
C GLU A 215 18.71 -2.18 -29.08
N GLU A 216 19.52 -2.06 -30.10
CA GLU A 216 20.77 -1.29 -30.00
C GLU A 216 20.49 0.12 -29.46
N GLY A 217 21.21 0.51 -28.44
CA GLY A 217 20.98 1.79 -27.74
C GLY A 217 19.72 1.87 -26.90
N GLY A 218 18.98 0.77 -26.69
CA GLY A 218 17.74 0.73 -25.91
C GLY A 218 17.93 1.05 -24.43
N SER A 219 16.91 1.64 -23.83
CA SER A 219 16.88 2.13 -22.45
C SER A 219 15.95 1.31 -21.56
N VAL A 220 16.27 1.26 -20.27
CA VAL A 220 15.39 0.70 -19.21
C VAL A 220 15.05 1.80 -18.22
N VAL A 221 13.76 1.93 -17.93
CA VAL A 221 13.21 2.78 -16.86
C VAL A 221 12.53 1.87 -15.85
N SER A 222 13.09 1.72 -14.66
CA SER A 222 12.57 0.90 -13.59
C SER A 222 12.05 1.78 -12.46
N ILE A 223 10.79 1.57 -12.09
CA ILE A 223 10.10 2.39 -11.10
C ILE A 223 9.53 1.47 -10.03
N MET A 224 9.87 1.70 -8.77
CA MET A 224 9.27 0.99 -7.63
C MET A 224 9.48 1.75 -6.32
N GLN A 225 8.73 1.41 -5.28
CA GLN A 225 9.18 1.67 -3.90
C GLN A 225 10.16 0.58 -3.47
N ARG A 226 11.05 0.90 -2.53
CA ARG A 226 11.94 -0.11 -1.94
C ARG A 226 11.13 -1.04 -1.02
N LEU A 227 11.42 -2.32 -1.11
CA LEU A 227 10.70 -3.36 -0.37
C LEU A 227 11.64 -4.22 0.50
N ALA A 228 12.86 -4.45 0.03
CA ALA A 228 13.89 -5.20 0.73
C ALA A 228 15.28 -4.74 0.27
N GLU A 229 16.31 -5.07 1.05
CA GLU A 229 17.70 -4.77 0.68
C GLU A 229 18.08 -5.46 -0.65
N ASP A 230 17.62 -6.71 -0.84
CA ASP A 230 17.85 -7.55 -2.01
C ASP A 230 16.65 -7.60 -2.98
N ASP A 231 15.80 -6.57 -3.00
CA ASP A 231 14.79 -6.40 -4.03
C ASP A 231 15.43 -6.18 -5.42
N PRO A 232 14.67 -6.18 -6.53
CA PRO A 232 15.25 -6.01 -7.87
C PRO A 232 16.17 -4.80 -8.00
N HIS A 233 15.84 -3.63 -7.43
CA HIS A 233 16.71 -2.45 -7.46
C HIS A 233 17.99 -2.68 -6.65
N GLY A 234 17.89 -3.23 -5.42
CA GLY A 234 19.04 -3.51 -4.58
C GLY A 234 20.03 -4.46 -5.23
N ARG A 235 19.53 -5.49 -5.93
CA ARG A 235 20.38 -6.42 -6.67
C ARG A 235 21.08 -5.78 -7.86
N PHE A 236 20.40 -4.92 -8.63
CA PHE A 236 21.04 -4.18 -9.70
C PHE A 236 22.08 -3.19 -9.19
N ILE A 237 21.80 -2.50 -8.08
CA ILE A 237 22.76 -1.62 -7.41
C ILE A 237 24.01 -2.40 -7.01
N ASN A 238 23.84 -3.57 -6.40
CA ASN A 238 24.96 -4.41 -5.95
C ASN A 238 25.76 -5.03 -7.10
N GLU A 239 25.10 -5.47 -8.20
CA GLU A 239 25.79 -6.14 -9.30
C GLU A 239 26.35 -5.15 -10.35
N GLN A 240 25.65 -4.06 -10.62
CA GLN A 240 25.93 -3.19 -11.76
C GLN A 240 26.31 -1.76 -11.35
N GLY A 241 26.15 -1.40 -10.08
CA GLY A 241 26.52 -0.12 -9.51
C GLY A 241 25.69 1.08 -10.00
N ILE A 242 25.85 2.19 -9.28
CA ILE A 242 25.19 3.47 -9.55
C ILE A 242 26.19 4.42 -10.21
N LYS A 243 25.87 4.91 -11.41
CA LYS A 243 26.61 5.94 -12.12
C LYS A 243 26.34 7.33 -11.54
N ASN A 244 25.08 7.60 -11.22
CA ASN A 244 24.63 8.87 -10.65
C ASN A 244 23.48 8.63 -9.67
N HIS A 245 23.64 9.06 -8.41
CA HIS A 245 22.62 8.95 -7.37
C HIS A 245 22.05 10.33 -7.04
N ILE A 246 20.87 10.62 -7.56
CA ILE A 246 20.14 11.86 -7.33
C ILE A 246 19.25 11.70 -6.09
N GLY A 247 19.48 12.51 -5.07
CA GLY A 247 18.79 12.39 -3.77
C GLY A 247 19.41 11.37 -2.82
N GLY A 248 20.66 10.98 -3.05
CA GLY A 248 21.43 10.10 -2.18
C GLY A 248 22.90 10.51 -2.09
N LYS A 249 23.64 9.81 -1.23
CA LYS A 249 25.09 10.03 -1.13
C LYS A 249 25.76 9.46 -2.38
N ASN A 250 26.46 10.30 -3.13
CA ASN A 250 27.23 9.87 -4.28
C ASN A 250 28.36 8.94 -3.83
N SER A 251 28.17 7.63 -4.03
CA SER A 251 29.29 6.72 -4.06
C SER A 251 29.92 6.83 -5.46
N LYS A 252 31.19 7.15 -5.55
CA LYS A 252 31.98 7.02 -6.80
C LYS A 252 31.93 5.56 -7.21
N THR A 253 31.09 5.21 -8.15
CA THR A 253 31.02 3.85 -8.64
C THR A 253 31.11 3.89 -10.16
N ASP A 254 31.85 2.97 -10.73
CA ASP A 254 31.89 2.70 -12.17
C ASP A 254 30.57 2.06 -12.66
N GLY A 255 29.46 2.41 -12.00
CA GLY A 255 28.15 1.84 -12.24
C GLY A 255 27.50 2.36 -13.51
N ILE A 256 26.41 1.71 -13.90
CA ILE A 256 25.68 2.04 -15.13
C ILE A 256 24.32 2.69 -14.90
N TRP A 257 23.79 2.64 -13.66
CA TRP A 257 22.47 3.13 -13.35
C TRP A 257 22.46 4.57 -12.84
N THR A 258 21.55 5.37 -13.37
CA THR A 258 21.10 6.61 -12.72
C THR A 258 19.97 6.26 -11.77
N LEU A 259 20.09 6.60 -10.51
CA LEU A 259 19.12 6.37 -9.47
C LEU A 259 18.57 7.69 -8.95
N LEU A 260 17.26 7.88 -9.02
CA LEU A 260 16.54 8.96 -8.35
C LEU A 260 15.80 8.39 -7.13
N THR A 261 16.13 8.87 -5.94
CA THR A 261 15.47 8.47 -4.69
C THR A 261 14.71 9.65 -4.08
N LEU A 262 13.41 9.47 -3.85
CA LEU A 262 12.50 10.49 -3.33
C LEU A 262 11.81 9.99 -2.06
N PRO A 263 12.47 10.06 -0.87
CA PRO A 263 11.85 9.68 0.40
C PRO A 263 10.74 10.66 0.79
N LEU A 264 9.68 10.16 1.46
CA LEU A 264 8.61 11.02 1.97
C LEU A 264 9.12 11.99 3.04
N GLU A 265 9.85 11.46 4.01
CA GLU A 265 10.57 12.23 5.03
C GLU A 265 12.07 12.11 4.80
N THR A 266 12.83 13.10 5.17
CA THR A 266 14.29 13.02 5.19
C THR A 266 14.82 13.51 6.53
N THR A 267 15.78 12.77 7.09
CA THR A 267 16.48 13.13 8.33
C THR A 267 17.76 13.94 8.09
N GLU A 268 18.17 14.06 6.84
CA GLU A 268 19.38 14.77 6.40
C GLU A 268 19.03 15.81 5.32
N ASP A 269 19.85 16.84 5.21
CA ASP A 269 19.79 17.79 4.09
C ASP A 269 20.20 17.09 2.79
N ILE A 270 19.40 17.24 1.74
CA ILE A 270 19.61 16.58 0.45
C ILE A 270 19.68 17.62 -0.67
N LEU A 271 20.74 17.59 -1.45
CA LEU A 271 20.84 18.34 -2.71
C LEU A 271 20.44 17.41 -3.87
N TYR A 272 19.34 17.74 -4.54
CA TYR A 272 18.95 17.13 -5.80
C TYR A 272 19.57 17.93 -6.94
N GLU A 273 20.49 17.31 -7.67
CA GLU A 273 21.19 17.95 -8.80
C GLU A 273 21.16 17.05 -10.03
N TYR A 274 20.72 17.60 -11.16
CA TYR A 274 20.73 16.92 -12.45
C TYR A 274 20.78 17.95 -13.58
N GLU A 275 21.84 17.93 -14.38
CA GLU A 275 22.15 18.97 -15.37
C GLU A 275 22.18 20.38 -14.73
N ASP A 276 21.34 21.29 -15.22
CA ASP A 276 21.15 22.64 -14.65
C ASP A 276 20.09 22.74 -13.56
N PHE A 277 19.37 21.64 -13.29
CA PHE A 277 18.41 21.59 -12.20
C PHE A 277 19.08 21.41 -10.85
N LYS A 278 18.70 22.25 -9.87
CA LYS A 278 19.12 22.12 -8.47
C LYS A 278 17.97 22.41 -7.53
N TYR A 279 17.78 21.55 -6.57
CA TYR A 279 16.83 21.74 -5.47
C TYR A 279 17.45 21.26 -4.15
N PHE A 280 17.45 22.14 -3.15
CA PHE A 280 17.95 21.81 -1.82
C PHE A 280 16.78 21.54 -0.89
N ARG A 281 16.67 20.30 -0.42
CA ARG A 281 15.66 19.83 0.52
C ARG A 281 16.26 19.75 1.91
N LYS A 282 15.65 20.43 2.87
CA LYS A 282 16.10 20.42 4.28
C LYS A 282 15.68 19.16 5.01
N ALA A 283 16.45 18.78 6.02
CA ALA A 283 16.06 17.74 6.98
C ALA A 283 14.69 18.08 7.60
N GLY A 284 13.81 17.09 7.72
CA GLY A 284 12.44 17.26 8.21
C GLY A 284 11.43 17.77 7.17
N GLU A 285 11.88 18.21 5.98
CA GLU A 285 10.96 18.64 4.92
C GLU A 285 10.25 17.42 4.30
N LEU A 286 8.93 17.43 4.30
CA LEU A 286 8.12 16.40 3.65
C LEU A 286 8.21 16.54 2.12
N LEU A 287 8.26 15.42 1.41
CA LEU A 287 8.09 15.41 -0.03
C LEU A 287 6.66 15.88 -0.36
N PRO A 288 6.50 17.02 -1.06
CA PRO A 288 5.17 17.57 -1.31
C PRO A 288 4.34 16.60 -2.17
N ASN A 289 3.11 16.39 -1.78
CA ASN A 289 2.22 15.45 -2.45
C ASN A 289 0.74 15.81 -2.22
N ARG A 290 -0.15 15.06 -2.86
CA ARG A 290 -1.59 15.32 -2.81
C ARG A 290 -2.26 14.79 -1.54
N TYR A 291 -1.73 13.75 -0.92
CA TYR A 291 -2.40 12.96 0.12
C TYR A 291 -1.92 13.27 1.54
N TYR A 292 -0.61 13.34 1.73
CA TYR A 292 0.02 13.51 3.05
C TYR A 292 0.58 14.93 3.13
N LYS A 293 -0.24 15.86 3.63
CA LYS A 293 0.07 17.30 3.63
C LYS A 293 0.49 17.82 5.00
N THR A 294 0.12 17.11 6.06
CA THR A 294 0.35 17.51 7.43
C THR A 294 1.11 16.41 8.17
N GLU A 295 1.71 16.78 9.30
CA GLU A 295 2.31 15.79 10.21
C GLU A 295 1.25 14.80 10.74
N GLU A 296 0.01 15.25 10.94
CA GLU A 296 -1.10 14.39 11.37
C GLU A 296 -1.43 13.32 10.33
N ASP A 297 -1.43 13.65 9.04
CA ASP A 297 -1.60 12.67 7.95
C ASP A 297 -0.50 11.61 7.98
N ILE A 298 0.74 12.02 8.26
CA ILE A 298 1.90 11.12 8.34
C ILE A 298 1.80 10.23 9.59
N GLU A 299 1.43 10.78 10.73
CA GLU A 299 1.26 10.00 11.96
C GLU A 299 0.12 8.97 11.82
N LEU A 300 -0.98 9.34 11.16
CA LEU A 300 -2.06 8.41 10.84
C LEU A 300 -1.57 7.28 9.92
N LEU A 301 -0.76 7.62 8.92
CA LEU A 301 -0.14 6.62 8.04
C LEU A 301 0.80 5.70 8.82
N LYS A 302 1.68 6.24 9.68
CA LYS A 302 2.59 5.47 10.53
C LYS A 302 1.85 4.53 11.49
N ARG A 303 0.67 4.93 11.96
CA ARG A 303 -0.20 4.06 12.79
C ARG A 303 -0.87 2.95 12.02
N SER A 304 -0.97 3.04 10.70
CA SER A 304 -1.63 2.03 9.86
C SER A 304 -0.67 0.97 9.32
N ILE A 305 0.63 1.20 9.42
CA ILE A 305 1.67 0.27 8.96
C ILE A 305 2.81 0.21 9.97
N SER A 306 3.64 -0.84 9.91
CA SER A 306 4.81 -0.93 10.79
C SER A 306 5.85 0.14 10.45
N LYS A 307 6.62 0.59 11.46
CA LYS A 307 7.74 1.51 11.26
C LYS A 307 8.71 1.02 10.20
N LYS A 308 9.00 -0.27 10.18
CA LYS A 308 9.88 -0.92 9.19
C LYS A 308 9.34 -0.79 7.78
N GLU A 309 8.04 -1.04 7.58
CA GLU A 309 7.41 -0.90 6.26
C GLU A 309 7.29 0.56 5.83
N PHE A 310 7.06 1.47 6.78
CA PHE A 310 7.09 2.90 6.49
C PHE A 310 8.47 3.35 6.00
N GLU A 311 9.54 2.98 6.71
CA GLU A 311 10.91 3.31 6.30
C GLU A 311 11.25 2.77 4.91
N LYS A 312 10.87 1.53 4.59
CA LYS A 312 11.11 0.93 3.29
C LYS A 312 10.31 1.61 2.18
N GLN A 313 8.97 1.60 2.29
CA GLN A 313 8.09 1.96 1.18
C GLN A 313 7.94 3.47 1.01
N TYR A 314 8.00 4.25 2.11
CA TYR A 314 7.80 5.69 2.06
C TYR A 314 9.12 6.46 2.13
N ASN A 315 10.07 6.04 2.95
CA ASN A 315 11.38 6.70 3.05
C ASN A 315 12.46 6.04 2.17
N GLN A 316 12.14 4.97 1.45
CA GLN A 316 13.07 4.22 0.57
C GLN A 316 14.30 3.69 1.33
N ASN A 317 14.20 3.56 2.65
CA ASN A 317 15.27 3.10 3.52
C ASN A 317 15.11 1.61 3.86
N VAL A 318 15.89 0.75 3.22
CA VAL A 318 15.88 -0.71 3.43
C VAL A 318 16.98 -1.19 4.39
N THR A 319 17.86 -0.29 4.83
CA THR A 319 18.98 -0.60 5.75
C THR A 319 18.59 -0.57 7.23
N VAL A 320 17.28 -0.65 7.52
CA VAL A 320 16.81 -0.74 8.90
C VAL A 320 17.41 -2.01 9.52
N GLU A 321 18.14 -1.84 10.61
CA GLU A 321 18.88 -2.90 11.32
C GLU A 321 18.07 -4.21 11.41
N LYS A 322 18.75 -5.34 11.23
CA LYS A 322 18.21 -6.69 11.43
C LYS A 322 17.98 -6.97 12.93
N THR A 323 17.22 -6.12 13.62
CA THR A 323 16.64 -6.45 14.91
C THR A 323 15.58 -7.53 14.69
N GLY A 324 15.37 -8.43 15.65
CA GLY A 324 14.30 -9.44 15.59
C GLY A 324 12.99 -8.80 15.11
N HIS A 325 12.12 -9.59 14.48
CA HIS A 325 10.89 -9.04 13.89
C HIS A 325 10.03 -8.28 14.92
N PHE A 326 9.99 -8.78 16.15
CA PHE A 326 9.41 -8.12 17.32
C PHE A 326 10.49 -7.83 18.36
N LYS A 327 10.35 -6.73 19.09
CA LYS A 327 11.30 -6.30 20.11
C LYS A 327 10.71 -6.44 21.50
N GLU A 328 11.57 -6.70 22.50
CA GLU A 328 11.13 -6.80 23.88
C GLU A 328 10.58 -5.47 24.44
N GLU A 329 11.10 -4.34 23.95
CA GLU A 329 10.65 -2.99 24.33
C GLU A 329 9.23 -2.66 23.88
N ASP A 330 8.71 -3.36 22.83
CA ASP A 330 7.36 -3.17 22.30
C ASP A 330 6.30 -3.97 23.09
N ILE A 331 6.74 -4.84 24.03
CA ILE A 331 5.84 -5.63 24.88
C ILE A 331 5.39 -4.79 26.07
N THR A 332 4.11 -4.47 26.11
CA THR A 332 3.51 -3.63 27.15
C THR A 332 2.47 -4.39 27.98
N TYR A 333 2.26 -3.90 29.20
CA TYR A 333 1.37 -4.52 30.18
C TYR A 333 0.27 -3.55 30.63
N ILE A 334 -0.86 -4.10 31.03
CA ILE A 334 -1.97 -3.35 31.62
C ILE A 334 -2.42 -3.99 32.94
N ALA A 335 -2.76 -3.15 33.92
CA ALA A 335 -3.27 -3.59 35.22
C ALA A 335 -4.81 -3.49 35.29
N ASP A 336 -5.43 -4.15 36.26
CA ASP A 336 -6.88 -4.14 36.47
C ASP A 336 -7.50 -2.73 36.46
N VAL A 337 -6.85 -1.82 37.15
CA VAL A 337 -7.33 -0.44 37.33
C VAL A 337 -7.40 0.36 36.04
N ASP A 338 -6.65 -0.08 35.02
CA ASP A 338 -6.52 0.61 33.75
C ASP A 338 -7.32 -0.09 32.64
N LEU A 339 -7.98 -1.23 32.93
CA LEU A 339 -8.74 -1.99 31.95
C LEU A 339 -10.02 -1.21 31.54
N PRO A 340 -10.17 -0.90 30.25
CA PRO A 340 -11.41 -0.33 29.75
C PRO A 340 -12.50 -1.40 29.67
N GLU A 341 -13.75 -0.98 29.43
CA GLU A 341 -14.79 -1.94 29.01
C GLU A 341 -14.44 -2.55 27.66
N GLN A 342 -14.51 -3.87 27.56
CA GLN A 342 -14.04 -4.64 26.40
C GLN A 342 -15.09 -5.66 25.93
N ASN A 343 -15.05 -5.98 24.64
CA ASN A 343 -15.63 -7.20 24.12
C ASN A 343 -14.57 -8.30 24.19
N PHE A 344 -14.96 -9.49 24.68
CA PHE A 344 -14.02 -10.59 24.89
C PHE A 344 -14.15 -11.65 23.82
N TYR A 345 -13.02 -12.22 23.42
CA TYR A 345 -12.92 -13.27 22.40
C TYR A 345 -12.01 -14.39 22.87
N ILE A 346 -12.42 -15.63 22.64
CA ILE A 346 -11.60 -16.83 22.86
C ILE A 346 -11.22 -17.35 21.48
N LEU A 347 -9.93 -17.39 21.20
CA LEU A 347 -9.36 -17.72 19.91
C LEU A 347 -8.51 -18.98 20.00
N VAL A 348 -8.52 -19.82 18.98
CA VAL A 348 -7.83 -21.12 19.00
C VAL A 348 -6.98 -21.30 17.77
N ASP A 349 -5.67 -21.52 17.97
CA ASP A 349 -4.82 -22.14 16.96
C ASP A 349 -4.93 -23.67 17.08
N ASN A 350 -5.43 -24.28 16.02
CA ASN A 350 -5.76 -25.71 16.00
C ASN A 350 -4.77 -26.48 15.11
N ALA A 351 -3.69 -27.00 15.70
CA ALA A 351 -2.69 -27.81 14.99
C ALA A 351 -3.31 -29.02 14.25
N GLU A 352 -2.86 -29.29 13.03
CA GLU A 352 -3.46 -30.26 12.10
C GLU A 352 -3.22 -31.75 12.44
N SER A 353 -2.26 -32.13 13.30
CA SER A 353 -1.89 -33.54 13.46
C SER A 353 -1.76 -34.02 14.91
N ILE A 354 -2.16 -35.28 15.13
CA ILE A 354 -2.09 -36.00 16.44
C ILE A 354 -0.81 -36.84 16.56
N LYS A 355 0.20 -36.60 15.71
CA LYS A 355 1.47 -37.37 15.79
C LYS A 355 2.27 -36.93 17.03
N GLU A 356 3.08 -37.80 17.60
CA GLU A 356 3.96 -37.49 18.76
C GLU A 356 4.87 -36.27 18.53
N THR A 357 5.08 -35.89 17.29
CA THR A 357 5.81 -34.69 16.82
C THR A 357 4.89 -33.50 16.52
N ALA A 358 3.60 -33.56 16.88
CA ALA A 358 2.65 -32.48 16.58
C ALA A 358 2.95 -31.24 17.42
N ASP A 359 2.71 -30.08 16.81
CA ASP A 359 2.74 -28.79 17.48
C ASP A 359 1.68 -28.72 18.58
N ASP A 360 2.00 -27.96 19.64
CA ASP A 360 1.04 -27.70 20.71
C ASP A 360 -0.14 -26.88 20.17
N ARG A 361 -1.31 -27.03 20.79
CA ARG A 361 -2.46 -26.15 20.55
C ARG A 361 -2.41 -24.96 21.49
N ALA A 362 -2.87 -23.81 21.03
CA ALA A 362 -2.96 -22.61 21.84
C ALA A 362 -4.38 -22.05 21.86
N ILE A 363 -4.80 -21.57 23.01
CA ILE A 363 -6.05 -20.84 23.23
C ILE A 363 -5.65 -19.49 23.81
N ALA A 364 -6.05 -18.40 23.15
CA ALA A 364 -5.88 -17.04 23.64
C ALA A 364 -7.22 -16.41 24.00
N VAL A 365 -7.25 -15.62 25.06
CA VAL A 365 -8.41 -14.79 25.42
C VAL A 365 -8.02 -13.34 25.29
N GLU A 366 -8.75 -12.61 24.44
CA GLU A 366 -8.51 -11.22 24.15
C GLU A 366 -9.67 -10.32 24.55
N GLY A 367 -9.35 -9.14 25.06
CA GLY A 367 -10.28 -8.05 25.27
C GLY A 367 -10.02 -6.92 24.27
N TRP A 368 -11.08 -6.49 23.57
CA TRP A 368 -11.00 -5.47 22.54
C TRP A 368 -11.82 -4.24 22.85
N SER A 369 -11.20 -3.06 22.73
CA SER A 369 -11.83 -1.76 22.97
C SER A 369 -11.31 -0.69 22.03
N ILE A 370 -12.09 0.38 21.87
CA ILE A 370 -11.66 1.62 21.21
C ILE A 370 -11.79 2.74 22.23
N ASP A 371 -10.76 3.53 22.40
CA ASP A 371 -10.77 4.68 23.30
C ASP A 371 -11.51 5.90 22.70
N LYS A 372 -11.53 7.00 23.45
CA LYS A 372 -12.15 8.28 23.03
C LYS A 372 -11.47 8.92 21.81
N ASP A 373 -10.22 8.62 21.57
CA ASP A 373 -9.40 9.14 20.47
C ASP A 373 -9.42 8.21 19.24
N ASN A 374 -10.33 7.23 19.22
CA ASN A 374 -10.52 6.21 18.19
C ASN A 374 -9.32 5.25 18.05
N ILE A 375 -8.53 5.09 19.09
CA ILE A 375 -7.40 4.16 19.11
C ILE A 375 -7.89 2.80 19.61
N GLU A 376 -7.64 1.77 18.82
CA GLU A 376 -7.94 0.40 19.20
C GLU A 376 -6.95 -0.10 20.26
N MET A 377 -7.44 -0.96 21.16
CA MET A 377 -6.63 -1.66 22.14
C MET A 377 -7.04 -3.12 22.17
N CYS A 378 -6.05 -3.99 22.02
CA CYS A 378 -6.15 -5.43 22.23
C CYS A 378 -5.43 -5.80 23.52
N VAL A 379 -6.11 -6.42 24.47
CA VAL A 379 -5.51 -6.91 25.72
C VAL A 379 -5.55 -8.43 25.73
N ILE A 380 -4.38 -9.05 25.79
CA ILE A 380 -4.25 -10.49 26.01
C ILE A 380 -4.59 -10.74 27.49
N MET A 381 -5.81 -11.19 27.74
CA MET A 381 -6.38 -11.35 29.08
C MET A 381 -5.92 -12.63 29.76
N ASP A 382 -5.81 -13.71 28.97
CA ASP A 382 -5.46 -15.04 29.45
C ASP A 382 -5.11 -15.96 28.27
N GLY A 383 -4.62 -17.16 28.56
CA GLY A 383 -4.44 -18.17 27.53
C GLY A 383 -4.04 -19.53 28.10
N LYS A 384 -4.06 -20.53 27.26
CA LYS A 384 -3.58 -21.88 27.55
C LYS A 384 -2.85 -22.47 26.36
N ARG A 385 -1.92 -23.33 26.64
CA ARG A 385 -1.17 -24.08 25.64
C ARG A 385 -0.93 -25.50 26.09
N GLY A 386 -0.95 -26.44 25.17
CA GLY A 386 -0.62 -27.83 25.49
C GLY A 386 -0.85 -28.80 24.35
N LYS A 387 -0.34 -30.00 24.54
CA LYS A 387 -0.55 -31.15 23.63
C LYS A 387 -1.85 -31.84 23.98
N TRP A 388 -2.95 -31.33 23.44
CA TRP A 388 -4.29 -31.89 23.66
C TRP A 388 -4.81 -32.52 22.38
N ASP A 389 -5.53 -33.61 22.52
CA ASP A 389 -6.43 -34.08 21.47
C ASP A 389 -7.65 -33.14 21.32
N VAL A 390 -8.52 -33.42 20.39
CA VAL A 390 -9.72 -32.60 20.13
C VAL A 390 -10.65 -32.50 21.35
N TYR A 391 -10.77 -33.57 22.15
CA TYR A 391 -11.58 -33.59 23.36
C TYR A 391 -10.89 -32.82 24.50
N GLY A 392 -9.58 -32.96 24.65
CA GLY A 392 -8.78 -32.18 25.60
C GLY A 392 -8.88 -30.69 25.29
N THR A 393 -8.75 -30.30 24.04
CA THR A 393 -8.91 -28.90 23.60
C THR A 393 -10.32 -28.38 23.91
N SER A 394 -11.36 -29.20 23.64
CA SER A 394 -12.76 -28.85 23.97
C SER A 394 -12.94 -28.57 25.45
N ARG A 395 -12.35 -29.40 26.33
CA ARG A 395 -12.42 -29.19 27.79
C ARG A 395 -11.72 -27.90 28.22
N GLN A 396 -10.52 -27.61 27.67
CA GLN A 396 -9.82 -26.38 27.98
C GLN A 396 -10.62 -25.15 27.51
N LEU A 397 -11.29 -25.24 26.35
CA LEU A 397 -12.20 -24.19 25.88
C LEU A 397 -13.38 -23.98 26.82
N ILE A 398 -14.02 -25.06 27.29
CA ILE A 398 -15.13 -24.96 28.24
C ILE A 398 -14.66 -24.30 29.55
N GLU A 399 -13.47 -24.61 30.05
CA GLU A 399 -12.89 -23.93 31.22
C GLU A 399 -12.73 -22.43 30.99
N MET A 400 -12.22 -22.02 29.79
CA MET A 400 -12.08 -20.61 29.43
C MET A 400 -13.45 -19.94 29.28
N MET A 401 -14.45 -20.61 28.72
CA MET A 401 -15.81 -20.09 28.61
C MET A 401 -16.43 -19.86 29.99
N VAL A 402 -16.16 -20.71 30.96
CA VAL A 402 -16.61 -20.51 32.36
C VAL A 402 -15.90 -19.29 32.98
N LYS A 403 -14.60 -19.12 32.74
CA LYS A 403 -13.82 -17.98 33.25
C LYS A 403 -14.20 -16.65 32.59
N PHE A 404 -14.56 -16.70 31.30
CA PHE A 404 -14.95 -15.54 30.50
C PHE A 404 -16.36 -15.71 29.90
N PRO A 405 -17.42 -15.60 30.72
CA PRO A 405 -18.79 -15.96 30.30
C PRO A 405 -19.40 -15.03 29.24
N LYS A 406 -18.78 -13.87 28.97
CA LYS A 406 -19.22 -12.92 27.94
C LYS A 406 -18.37 -12.99 26.68
N ALA A 407 -17.39 -13.88 26.59
CA ALA A 407 -16.52 -14.01 25.44
C ALA A 407 -17.19 -14.80 24.31
N ASP A 408 -17.05 -14.33 23.08
CA ASP A 408 -17.38 -15.12 21.90
C ASP A 408 -16.20 -16.03 21.53
N VAL A 409 -16.49 -17.29 21.21
CA VAL A 409 -15.48 -18.28 20.82
C VAL A 409 -15.37 -18.31 19.30
N TYR A 410 -14.15 -18.22 18.78
CA TYR A 410 -13.87 -18.34 17.36
C TYR A 410 -12.84 -19.43 17.09
N ILE A 411 -13.16 -20.33 16.16
CA ILE A 411 -12.33 -21.47 15.78
C ILE A 411 -12.12 -21.42 14.26
N GLU A 412 -10.89 -21.47 13.82
CA GLU A 412 -10.58 -21.50 12.39
C GLU A 412 -11.10 -22.77 11.73
N GLU A 413 -11.92 -22.64 10.66
CA GLU A 413 -12.49 -23.74 9.89
C GLU A 413 -11.51 -24.36 8.90
N ALA A 414 -10.26 -24.59 9.32
CA ALA A 414 -9.23 -25.28 8.56
C ALA A 414 -8.75 -26.51 9.32
N GLY A 415 -8.30 -27.52 8.61
CA GLY A 415 -7.76 -28.74 9.20
C GLY A 415 -8.70 -29.37 10.24
N GLY A 416 -8.21 -29.56 11.45
CA GLY A 416 -8.97 -30.13 12.58
C GLY A 416 -10.03 -29.21 13.21
N GLY A 417 -10.15 -27.94 12.80
CA GLY A 417 -11.04 -26.96 13.41
C GLY A 417 -12.52 -27.28 13.25
N ILE A 418 -12.92 -27.81 12.10
CA ILE A 418 -14.31 -28.25 11.86
C ILE A 418 -14.68 -29.35 12.84
N THR A 419 -13.79 -30.32 13.07
CA THR A 419 -13.98 -31.39 14.04
C THR A 419 -14.07 -30.82 15.46
N LEU A 420 -13.23 -29.90 15.82
CA LEU A 420 -13.25 -29.23 17.13
C LEU A 420 -14.56 -28.48 17.37
N LEU A 421 -15.09 -27.76 16.38
CA LEU A 421 -16.40 -27.09 16.47
C LEU A 421 -17.52 -28.05 16.79
N VAL A 422 -17.56 -29.23 16.15
CA VAL A 422 -18.59 -30.25 16.37
C VAL A 422 -18.45 -30.86 17.77
N VAL A 423 -17.21 -31.22 18.16
CA VAL A 423 -16.92 -31.81 19.48
C VAL A 423 -17.24 -30.82 20.58
N LEU A 424 -16.81 -29.57 20.47
CA LEU A 424 -17.06 -28.53 21.48
C LEU A 424 -18.57 -28.32 21.72
N LYS A 425 -19.35 -28.21 20.65
CA LYS A 425 -20.81 -28.05 20.78
C LYS A 425 -21.46 -29.25 21.49
N LYS A 426 -20.99 -30.48 21.24
CA LYS A 426 -21.46 -31.68 21.88
C LYS A 426 -21.07 -31.73 23.36
N GLU A 427 -19.79 -31.52 23.69
CA GLU A 427 -19.28 -31.50 25.06
C GLU A 427 -19.94 -30.39 25.90
N LEU A 428 -20.17 -29.21 25.30
CA LEU A 428 -20.87 -28.11 25.95
C LEU A 428 -22.33 -28.45 26.30
N LEU A 429 -23.01 -29.20 25.45
CA LEU A 429 -24.37 -29.67 25.75
C LEU A 429 -24.37 -30.61 26.96
N VAL A 430 -23.42 -31.53 27.04
CA VAL A 430 -23.26 -32.46 28.18
C VAL A 430 -22.92 -31.66 29.44
N GLU A 431 -21.94 -30.74 29.39
CA GLU A 431 -21.58 -29.91 30.53
C GLU A 431 -22.75 -29.06 31.02
N ASN A 432 -23.51 -28.42 30.12
CA ASN A 432 -24.69 -27.64 30.49
C ASN A 432 -25.81 -28.47 31.13
N THR A 433 -25.95 -29.71 30.71
CA THR A 433 -26.90 -30.65 31.35
C THR A 433 -26.48 -30.97 32.79
N GLN A 434 -25.20 -31.25 33.00
CA GLN A 434 -24.63 -31.49 34.33
C GLN A 434 -24.69 -30.26 35.24
N ARG A 435 -24.43 -29.07 34.68
CA ARG A 435 -24.51 -27.78 35.41
C ARG A 435 -25.92 -27.53 35.91
N ARG A 436 -26.94 -27.70 35.04
CA ARG A 436 -28.35 -27.55 35.42
C ARG A 436 -28.75 -28.53 36.52
N ALA A 437 -28.31 -29.80 36.43
CA ALA A 437 -28.56 -30.80 37.46
C ALA A 437 -27.92 -30.43 38.81
N LYS A 438 -26.84 -29.64 38.82
CA LYS A 438 -26.15 -29.15 40.02
C LYS A 438 -26.59 -27.72 40.41
N GLY A 439 -27.64 -27.16 39.81
CA GLY A 439 -28.13 -25.81 40.10
C GLY A 439 -27.18 -24.69 39.69
N LYS A 440 -26.22 -24.94 38.74
CA LYS A 440 -25.29 -23.95 38.21
C LYS A 440 -25.84 -23.34 36.92
N GLU A 441 -25.55 -22.07 36.69
CA GLU A 441 -25.91 -21.40 35.44
C GLU A 441 -25.25 -22.06 34.21
N PRO A 442 -26.00 -22.19 33.11
CA PRO A 442 -25.45 -22.74 31.87
C PRO A 442 -24.42 -21.79 31.24
N ILE A 443 -23.48 -22.37 30.49
CA ILE A 443 -22.51 -21.65 29.68
C ILE A 443 -23.21 -21.21 28.38
N THR A 444 -23.21 -19.91 28.07
CA THR A 444 -23.98 -19.32 26.97
C THR A 444 -23.12 -18.62 25.91
N ASN A 445 -21.81 -18.78 25.96
CA ASN A 445 -20.89 -18.22 24.99
C ASN A 445 -21.28 -18.61 23.55
N ALA A 446 -21.25 -17.66 22.62
CA ALA A 446 -21.41 -17.95 21.20
C ALA A 446 -20.18 -18.73 20.66
N ILE A 447 -20.42 -19.74 19.84
CA ILE A 447 -19.36 -20.54 19.21
C ILE A 447 -19.46 -20.41 17.71
N ASN A 448 -18.45 -19.77 17.12
CA ASN A 448 -18.37 -19.39 15.74
C ASN A 448 -17.18 -20.08 15.04
N GLY A 449 -17.37 -20.44 13.78
CA GLY A 449 -16.27 -20.80 12.89
C GLY A 449 -15.89 -19.59 12.04
N PHE A 450 -14.63 -19.48 11.65
CA PHE A 450 -14.18 -18.47 10.70
C PHE A 450 -13.16 -19.04 9.70
N LYS A 451 -13.03 -18.39 8.55
CA LYS A 451 -12.06 -18.77 7.51
C LYS A 451 -11.14 -17.59 7.26
N PRO A 452 -9.83 -17.74 7.50
CA PRO A 452 -8.89 -16.71 7.10
C PRO A 452 -8.88 -16.56 5.57
N PRO A 453 -8.49 -15.39 5.05
CA PRO A 453 -8.30 -15.19 3.61
C PRO A 453 -7.33 -16.23 3.03
N ARG A 454 -7.72 -16.92 1.94
CA ARG A 454 -6.94 -18.03 1.34
C ARG A 454 -5.56 -17.64 0.84
N GLU A 455 -5.33 -16.37 0.60
CA GLU A 455 -4.12 -15.83 0.00
C GLU A 455 -3.04 -15.44 1.04
N ILE A 456 -3.35 -15.51 2.34
CA ILE A 456 -2.46 -15.06 3.40
C ILE A 456 -1.89 -16.28 4.14
N SER A 457 -0.56 -16.47 4.09
CA SER A 457 0.09 -17.50 4.89
C SER A 457 0.07 -17.15 6.37
N LYS A 458 0.23 -18.16 7.26
CA LYS A 458 0.33 -17.96 8.72
C LYS A 458 1.38 -16.90 9.09
N GLN A 459 2.57 -16.95 8.47
CA GLN A 459 3.66 -16.02 8.74
C GLN A 459 3.30 -14.58 8.31
N VAL A 460 2.63 -14.43 7.17
CA VAL A 460 2.15 -13.13 6.70
C VAL A 460 1.06 -12.59 7.62
N LYS A 461 0.12 -13.45 8.06
CA LYS A 461 -0.93 -13.07 9.03
C LYS A 461 -0.31 -12.51 10.32
N ILE A 462 0.61 -13.25 10.95
CA ILE A 462 1.27 -12.81 12.18
C ILE A 462 2.02 -11.50 11.97
N LYS A 463 2.82 -11.42 10.89
CA LYS A 463 3.57 -10.21 10.57
C LYS A 463 2.66 -9.01 10.38
N ASP A 464 1.68 -9.12 9.50
CA ASP A 464 0.89 -7.96 9.06
C ASP A 464 -0.09 -7.46 10.12
N TYR A 465 -0.61 -8.37 10.97
CA TYR A 465 -1.57 -8.00 12.01
C TYR A 465 -0.97 -7.71 13.38
N MET A 466 0.28 -8.07 13.63
CA MET A 466 0.85 -7.91 14.97
C MET A 466 2.02 -6.93 15.05
N THR A 467 2.77 -6.70 13.94
CA THR A 467 3.98 -5.87 14.01
C THR A 467 3.66 -4.42 14.39
N ALA A 468 2.84 -3.74 13.59
CA ALA A 468 2.48 -2.35 13.88
C ALA A 468 1.74 -2.19 15.23
N PRO A 469 0.77 -3.06 15.58
CA PRO A 469 0.12 -3.00 16.90
C PRO A 469 1.06 -3.18 18.09
N HIS A 470 2.10 -3.99 17.98
CA HIS A 470 3.12 -4.08 19.03
C HIS A 470 3.98 -2.82 19.11
N GLU A 471 4.53 -2.37 17.99
CA GLU A 471 5.33 -1.14 17.92
C GLU A 471 4.59 0.10 18.46
N GLN A 472 3.27 0.11 18.31
CA GLN A 472 2.40 1.21 18.75
C GLN A 472 1.79 0.98 20.14
N HIS A 473 2.18 -0.11 20.83
CA HIS A 473 1.65 -0.49 22.14
C HIS A 473 0.11 -0.65 22.21
N ILE A 474 -0.50 -1.00 21.06
CA ILE A 474 -1.93 -1.33 20.95
C ILE A 474 -2.20 -2.70 21.59
N ILE A 475 -1.28 -3.66 21.42
CA ILE A 475 -1.33 -4.95 22.09
C ILE A 475 -0.72 -4.84 23.48
N LYS A 476 -1.49 -5.21 24.49
CA LYS A 476 -1.04 -5.22 25.88
C LYS A 476 -1.29 -6.59 26.52
N ILE A 477 -0.43 -6.98 27.44
CA ILE A 477 -0.62 -8.20 28.22
C ILE A 477 -1.22 -7.79 29.57
N TYR A 478 -2.33 -8.43 29.93
CA TYR A 478 -2.93 -8.26 31.25
C TYR A 478 -2.00 -8.83 32.34
N LYS A 479 -1.75 -8.08 33.41
CA LYS A 479 -0.86 -8.52 34.51
C LYS A 479 -1.32 -9.76 35.26
N GLY A 480 -2.60 -10.14 35.12
CA GLY A 480 -3.17 -11.37 35.66
C GLY A 480 -3.32 -12.50 34.63
N CYS A 481 -2.71 -12.38 33.45
CA CYS A 481 -2.62 -13.44 32.46
C CYS A 481 -1.90 -14.66 33.02
N ASP A 482 -2.26 -15.86 32.55
CA ASP A 482 -1.56 -17.09 32.91
C ASP A 482 -0.06 -16.98 32.60
N ILE A 483 0.76 -17.27 33.62
CA ILE A 483 2.21 -17.06 33.57
C ILE A 483 2.90 -17.93 32.52
N ASP A 484 2.42 -19.15 32.31
CA ASP A 484 3.04 -20.09 31.36
C ASP A 484 2.66 -19.72 29.93
N PHE A 485 1.42 -19.26 29.72
CA PHE A 485 1.01 -18.72 28.43
C PHE A 485 1.77 -17.44 28.10
N GLU A 486 1.87 -16.47 29.02
CA GLU A 486 2.61 -15.23 28.81
C GLU A 486 4.07 -15.49 28.42
N LYS A 487 4.77 -16.33 29.19
CA LYS A 487 6.17 -16.70 28.92
C LYS A 487 6.34 -17.30 27.53
N GLN A 488 5.41 -18.18 27.12
CA GLN A 488 5.50 -18.83 25.82
C GLN A 488 5.16 -17.87 24.69
N TYR A 489 4.13 -17.04 24.86
CA TYR A 489 3.78 -15.99 23.92
C TYR A 489 4.96 -15.06 23.64
N LYS A 490 5.61 -14.54 24.68
CA LYS A 490 6.81 -13.70 24.56
C LYS A 490 7.96 -14.42 23.87
N LYS A 491 8.20 -15.69 24.21
CA LYS A 491 9.24 -16.51 23.59
C LYS A 491 8.99 -16.72 22.11
N GLU A 492 7.76 -17.00 21.69
CA GLU A 492 7.39 -17.15 20.28
C GLU A 492 7.51 -15.82 19.55
N LEU A 493 7.00 -14.72 20.14
CA LEU A 493 7.06 -13.39 19.57
C LEU A 493 8.50 -12.94 19.27
N LEU A 494 9.39 -13.03 20.25
CA LEU A 494 10.79 -12.58 20.12
C LEU A 494 11.64 -13.47 19.21
N ARG A 495 11.18 -14.71 18.94
CA ARG A 495 11.86 -15.64 18.03
C ARG A 495 11.23 -15.71 16.65
N PHE A 496 10.14 -15.03 16.46
CA PHE A 496 9.41 -15.06 15.18
C PHE A 496 10.26 -14.56 14.02
N ASP A 497 10.31 -15.36 12.98
CA ASP A 497 10.98 -15.05 11.72
C ASP A 497 10.00 -15.26 10.56
N PRO A 498 9.51 -14.20 9.92
CA PRO A 498 8.50 -14.30 8.86
C PRO A 498 8.98 -15.06 7.61
N THR A 499 10.29 -15.32 7.51
CA THR A 499 10.87 -16.09 6.38
C THR A 499 10.84 -17.59 6.61
N LYS A 500 10.66 -18.05 7.87
CA LYS A 500 10.66 -19.47 8.26
C LYS A 500 9.25 -20.04 8.27
N LYS A 501 9.02 -21.08 7.47
CA LYS A 501 7.74 -21.79 7.44
C LYS A 501 7.53 -22.73 8.63
N GLN A 502 8.61 -23.26 9.21
CA GLN A 502 8.57 -24.17 10.36
C GLN A 502 9.17 -23.49 11.58
N GLN A 503 8.32 -23.04 12.48
CA GLN A 503 8.67 -22.44 13.75
C GLN A 503 7.53 -22.65 14.76
N THR A 504 7.83 -22.54 16.04
CA THR A 504 6.79 -22.57 17.08
C THR A 504 6.16 -21.19 17.18
N ASP A 505 4.93 -21.04 16.76
CA ASP A 505 4.20 -19.77 16.67
C ASP A 505 2.71 -19.89 17.06
N ASN A 506 2.34 -20.90 17.84
CA ASN A 506 0.96 -21.25 18.14
C ASN A 506 0.25 -20.19 19.00
N CYS A 507 0.92 -19.64 20.01
CA CYS A 507 0.37 -18.58 20.85
C CYS A 507 0.19 -17.28 20.08
N ILE A 508 1.21 -16.88 19.28
CA ILE A 508 1.12 -15.66 18.49
C ILE A 508 0.15 -15.79 17.33
N ASP A 509 -0.04 -16.99 16.78
CA ASP A 509 -1.03 -17.24 15.74
C ASP A 509 -2.47 -17.19 16.29
N ALA A 510 -2.73 -17.77 17.46
CA ALA A 510 -4.00 -17.63 18.15
C ALA A 510 -4.34 -16.15 18.37
N VAL A 511 -3.40 -15.35 18.92
CA VAL A 511 -3.57 -13.91 19.15
C VAL A 511 -3.76 -13.16 17.83
N SER A 512 -3.00 -13.46 16.78
CA SER A 512 -3.16 -12.77 15.48
C SER A 512 -4.56 -12.93 14.86
N SER A 513 -5.29 -13.98 15.24
CA SER A 513 -6.64 -14.27 14.74
C SER A 513 -7.69 -13.27 15.22
N GLY A 514 -7.44 -12.56 16.32
CA GLY A 514 -8.34 -11.52 16.82
C GLY A 514 -8.59 -10.41 15.80
N TRP A 515 -7.58 -10.01 15.03
CA TRP A 515 -7.71 -9.00 13.97
C TRP A 515 -8.67 -9.40 12.84
N LEU A 516 -8.99 -10.69 12.70
CA LEU A 516 -9.91 -11.19 11.67
C LEU A 516 -11.37 -11.22 12.15
N VAL A 517 -11.60 -11.29 13.45
CA VAL A 517 -12.95 -11.59 13.98
C VAL A 517 -13.45 -10.61 15.05
N ALA A 518 -12.53 -9.90 15.73
CA ALA A 518 -12.92 -9.04 16.84
C ALA A 518 -13.56 -7.73 16.38
N THR A 519 -14.56 -7.30 17.15
CA THR A 519 -15.15 -5.97 17.04
C THR A 519 -14.89 -5.23 18.34
N PRO A 520 -14.10 -4.16 18.35
CA PRO A 520 -13.75 -3.44 19.56
C PRO A 520 -14.97 -2.75 20.20
N LYS A 521 -15.03 -2.74 21.52
CA LYS A 521 -16.07 -2.03 22.27
C LYS A 521 -15.74 -0.54 22.33
N LYS A 522 -16.64 0.30 21.81
CA LYS A 522 -16.51 1.76 21.91
C LYS A 522 -16.73 2.26 23.33
N GLN A 523 -15.82 3.08 23.83
CA GLN A 523 -15.99 3.78 25.12
C GLN A 523 -17.06 4.87 24.97
N ILE A 524 -18.11 4.79 25.75
CA ILE A 524 -19.13 5.85 25.78
C ILE A 524 -18.60 6.97 26.69
N VAL A 525 -18.16 8.06 26.12
CA VAL A 525 -17.87 9.27 26.89
C VAL A 525 -19.22 9.77 27.44
N LYS A 526 -19.45 9.63 28.73
CA LYS A 526 -20.54 10.34 29.41
C LYS A 526 -20.20 11.82 29.33
N VAL A 527 -20.78 12.51 28.36
CA VAL A 527 -20.75 13.96 28.34
C VAL A 527 -21.50 14.43 29.58
N GLU A 528 -20.79 14.87 30.60
CA GLU A 528 -21.42 15.63 31.69
C GLU A 528 -22.15 16.77 31.02
N LYS A 529 -23.47 16.82 31.23
CA LYS A 529 -24.31 17.91 30.77
C LYS A 529 -23.79 19.16 31.43
N SER A 530 -22.84 19.84 30.79
CA SER A 530 -22.47 21.19 31.16
C SER A 530 -23.74 22.04 31.13
N ASN A 531 -24.00 22.77 32.20
CA ASN A 531 -25.11 23.69 32.37
C ASN A 531 -25.17 24.67 31.18
N ILE A 532 -25.88 24.30 30.14
CA ILE A 532 -26.21 25.24 29.06
C ILE A 532 -27.31 26.14 29.65
N PRO A 533 -27.08 27.45 29.78
CA PRO A 533 -28.12 28.36 30.26
C PRO A 533 -29.31 28.27 29.30
N LYS A 534 -30.49 27.95 29.83
CA LYS A 534 -31.74 27.93 29.06
C LYS A 534 -31.95 29.31 28.43
N ARG A 535 -31.80 29.42 27.14
CA ARG A 535 -32.21 30.60 26.36
C ARG A 535 -33.69 30.82 26.61
N LYS A 536 -34.02 31.98 27.27
CA LYS A 536 -35.41 32.45 27.40
C LYS A 536 -36.00 32.58 25.99
N LYS A 537 -37.10 31.86 25.74
CA LYS A 537 -37.92 32.08 24.56
C LYS A 537 -38.49 33.48 24.60
N GLN A 538 -38.03 34.39 23.76
CA GLN A 538 -38.74 35.62 23.47
C GLN A 538 -39.93 35.28 22.57
N ASN A 539 -41.14 35.49 23.14
CA ASN A 539 -42.38 35.46 22.38
C ASN A 539 -42.43 36.70 21.48
N THR A 540 -42.21 36.53 20.18
CA THR A 540 -42.59 37.52 19.18
C THR A 540 -43.78 36.98 18.40
N SER A 541 -44.99 37.35 18.88
CA SER A 541 -46.22 37.26 18.12
C SER A 541 -46.19 38.34 17.03
N ARG A 542 -45.86 37.99 15.77
CA ARG A 542 -46.14 38.81 14.61
C ARG A 542 -47.45 38.38 13.97
N LYS A 543 -48.49 39.22 14.20
CA LYS A 543 -49.73 39.20 13.45
C LYS A 543 -49.45 39.49 11.97
N TRP A 544 -49.81 38.58 11.10
CA TRP A 544 -49.97 38.86 9.67
C TRP A 544 -51.31 39.55 9.47
N ARG A 545 -51.31 40.78 8.97
CA ARG A 545 -52.47 41.43 8.28
C ARG A 545 -52.16 41.41 6.79
N GLY A 546 -53.07 40.83 6.03
CA GLY A 546 -52.99 40.80 4.58
C GLY A 546 -53.20 42.17 3.95
N ILE A 547 -52.62 42.31 2.82
CA ILE A 547 -53.23 42.79 1.55
C ILE A 547 -52.34 42.16 0.47
#